data_24acf7473ed2a2a960c0281f3b7e30d8
#
_entry.id   24acf7473ed2a2a960c0281f3b7e30d8
#
_cell.length_a   1.000
_cell.length_b   1.000
_cell.length_c   1.000
_cell.angle_alpha   90.00
_cell.angle_beta   90.00
_cell.angle_gamma   90.00
#
_symmetry.space_group_name_H-M   'P 1'
#
loop_
_entity.id
_entity.type
_entity.pdbx_description
1 polymer ?
#
loop_
_entity_poly.entity_id
_entity_poly.type
_entity_poly.pdbx_seq_one_letter_code
_entity_poly.pdbx_strand_id
1 'polypeptide(L)'
;MALVLNDRVKETTTTTGTGTVTLGGAVSGFDTFAAGIGNSNTTYYCIQLGAEFEVGLGTLAGDSSTLARTTVISSSNSDSAVDFSAGAKNVFCTLPASKATVLDASGNLALAGNIDVDGTSNLDVVDIDGA
;
A
#
# COMPACT_ATOMS: atom_id res chain seq x y z
N MET A 1 3.14 3.09 15.34
CA MET A 1 2.56 2.93 13.98
C MET A 1 3.66 3.12 12.97
N ALA A 2 4.01 2.10 12.23
CA ALA A 2 5.01 2.15 11.18
C ALA A 2 4.35 1.91 9.82
N LEU A 3 4.93 2.44 8.73
CA LEU A 3 4.60 2.02 7.37
C LEU A 3 5.39 0.74 7.08
N VAL A 4 4.68 -0.36 6.87
CA VAL A 4 5.25 -1.68 6.61
C VAL A 4 4.74 -2.20 5.27
N LEU A 5 5.66 -2.68 4.45
CA LEU A 5 5.38 -3.39 3.21
C LEU A 5 6.01 -4.77 3.31
N ASN A 6 5.31 -5.79 2.86
CA ASN A 6 5.85 -7.14 2.83
C ASN A 6 5.31 -7.92 1.64
N ASP A 7 6.06 -8.95 1.23
CA ASP A 7 5.69 -9.80 0.12
C ASP A 7 4.60 -10.81 0.52
N ARG A 8 3.76 -11.19 -0.46
CA ARG A 8 2.78 -12.26 -0.32
C ARG A 8 1.76 -12.07 0.81
N VAL A 9 1.43 -10.84 1.16
CA VAL A 9 0.35 -10.53 2.09
C VAL A 9 -0.94 -10.33 1.32
N LYS A 10 -1.90 -11.24 1.51
CA LYS A 10 -3.18 -11.22 0.81
C LYS A 10 -4.25 -11.97 1.60
N GLU A 11 -5.34 -11.27 1.86
CA GLU A 11 -6.53 -11.82 2.50
C GLU A 11 -7.77 -11.59 1.64
N THR A 12 -8.88 -12.14 2.03
CA THR A 12 -10.19 -11.86 1.45
C THR A 12 -10.99 -10.91 2.34
N THR A 13 -11.99 -10.25 1.77
CA THR A 13 -13.02 -9.51 2.51
C THR A 13 -14.36 -9.62 1.78
N THR A 14 -15.46 -9.65 2.53
CA THR A 14 -16.82 -9.55 1.98
C THR A 14 -17.47 -8.20 2.29
N THR A 15 -16.76 -7.31 2.99
CA THR A 15 -17.27 -6.00 3.39
C THR A 15 -17.69 -5.18 2.16
N THR A 16 -18.87 -4.59 2.23
CA THR A 16 -19.39 -3.60 1.27
C THR A 16 -19.28 -2.19 1.85
N GLY A 17 -19.65 -1.19 1.08
CA GLY A 17 -19.60 0.20 1.52
C GLY A 17 -18.21 0.83 1.36
N THR A 18 -18.09 2.06 1.83
CA THR A 18 -16.89 2.89 1.70
C THR A 18 -16.00 2.91 2.95
N GLY A 19 -16.40 2.20 4.00
CA GLY A 19 -15.73 2.22 5.30
C GLY A 19 -14.58 1.21 5.44
N THR A 20 -14.20 0.98 6.68
CA THR A 20 -13.21 -0.03 7.07
C THR A 20 -13.63 -1.42 6.62
N VAL A 21 -12.69 -2.20 6.11
CA VAL A 21 -12.96 -3.58 5.67
C VAL A 21 -12.53 -4.59 6.73
N THR A 22 -13.36 -5.63 6.92
CA THR A 22 -13.03 -6.77 7.77
C THR A 22 -12.18 -7.76 6.98
N LEU A 23 -11.05 -8.17 7.54
CA LEU A 23 -10.15 -9.15 6.93
C LEU A 23 -10.64 -10.57 7.21
N GLY A 24 -10.76 -11.37 6.18
CA GLY A 24 -11.40 -12.68 6.22
C GLY A 24 -10.45 -13.88 6.25
N GLY A 25 -9.14 -13.63 6.37
CA GLY A 25 -8.11 -14.65 6.40
C GLY A 25 -7.33 -14.78 5.09
N ALA A 26 -6.14 -15.35 5.20
CA ALA A 26 -5.18 -15.44 4.11
C ALA A 26 -5.71 -16.27 2.93
N VAL A 27 -5.43 -15.82 1.73
CA VAL A 27 -5.54 -16.64 0.52
C VAL A 27 -4.48 -17.74 0.57
N SER A 28 -4.80 -18.93 0.06
CA SER A 28 -3.85 -20.06 0.06
C SER A 28 -2.49 -19.67 -0.50
N GLY A 29 -1.42 -19.94 0.25
CA GLY A 29 -0.05 -19.60 -0.11
C GLY A 29 0.35 -18.14 0.12
N PHE A 30 -0.50 -17.36 0.79
CA PHE A 30 -0.22 -15.99 1.21
C PHE A 30 -0.22 -15.88 2.74
N ASP A 31 0.38 -14.81 3.24
CA ASP A 31 0.34 -14.44 4.65
C ASP A 31 -0.86 -13.54 4.96
N THR A 32 -1.27 -13.53 6.23
CA THR A 32 -2.24 -12.55 6.74
C THR A 32 -1.59 -11.17 6.88
N PHE A 33 -2.41 -10.12 6.91
CA PHE A 33 -1.93 -8.78 7.27
C PHE A 33 -1.35 -8.75 8.70
N ALA A 34 -1.91 -9.54 9.62
CA ALA A 34 -1.37 -9.67 10.97
C ALA A 34 0.07 -10.18 10.97
N ALA A 35 0.37 -11.21 10.18
CA ALA A 35 1.71 -11.81 10.10
C ALA A 35 2.70 -10.95 9.31
N GLY A 36 2.27 -10.41 8.17
CA GLY A 36 3.17 -9.69 7.26
C GLY A 36 3.35 -8.22 7.57
N ILE A 37 2.32 -7.55 8.08
CA ILE A 37 2.33 -6.09 8.34
C ILE A 37 2.38 -5.81 9.84
N GLY A 38 1.61 -6.55 10.63
CA GLY A 38 1.56 -6.38 12.09
C GLY A 38 0.51 -5.37 12.57
N ASN A 39 0.10 -5.57 13.81
CA ASN A 39 -0.96 -4.80 14.46
C ASN A 39 -0.65 -3.30 14.51
N SER A 40 -1.68 -2.50 14.31
CA SER A 40 -1.63 -1.03 14.38
C SER A 40 -0.70 -0.34 13.35
N ASN A 41 -0.10 -1.08 12.46
CA ASN A 41 0.75 -0.50 11.41
C ASN A 41 -0.06 -0.02 10.21
N THR A 42 0.56 0.85 9.42
CA THR A 42 0.04 1.26 8.12
C THR A 42 0.69 0.45 7.01
N THR A 43 -0.01 0.29 5.91
CA THR A 43 0.50 -0.36 4.71
C THR A 43 -0.18 0.19 3.47
N TYR A 44 0.46 0.09 2.31
CA TYR A 44 -0.26 0.28 1.05
C TYR A 44 -1.01 -0.99 0.68
N TYR A 45 -2.24 -0.82 0.21
CA TYR A 45 -3.12 -1.93 -0.14
C TYR A 45 -3.74 -1.74 -1.52
N CYS A 46 -4.20 -2.84 -2.08
CA CYS A 46 -5.17 -2.87 -3.17
C CYS A 46 -6.35 -3.76 -2.76
N ILE A 47 -7.57 -3.29 -3.01
CA ILE A 47 -8.80 -4.10 -2.93
C ILE A 47 -9.32 -4.25 -4.35
N GLN A 48 -9.73 -5.46 -4.72
CA GLN A 48 -10.23 -5.75 -6.06
C GLN A 48 -11.40 -6.73 -6.06
N LEU A 49 -12.43 -6.40 -6.85
CA LEU A 49 -13.55 -7.28 -7.23
C LEU A 49 -13.93 -7.01 -8.69
N GLY A 50 -13.52 -7.90 -9.60
CA GLY A 50 -13.76 -7.69 -11.04
C GLY A 50 -13.13 -6.38 -11.51
N ALA A 51 -13.97 -5.46 -12.03
CA ALA A 51 -13.54 -4.14 -12.48
C ALA A 51 -13.48 -3.08 -11.36
N GLU A 52 -14.03 -3.38 -10.19
CA GLU A 52 -13.95 -2.50 -9.03
C GLU A 52 -12.58 -2.66 -8.37
N PHE A 53 -11.88 -1.55 -8.16
CA PHE A 53 -10.59 -1.56 -7.47
C PHE A 53 -10.36 -0.29 -6.67
N GLU A 54 -9.52 -0.41 -5.65
CA GLU A 54 -9.04 0.72 -4.87
C GLU A 54 -7.61 0.44 -4.40
N VAL A 55 -6.73 1.38 -4.63
CA VAL A 55 -5.36 1.40 -4.12
C VAL A 55 -5.23 2.54 -3.14
N GLY A 56 -4.66 2.29 -1.97
CA GLY A 56 -4.56 3.30 -0.94
C GLY A 56 -3.55 3.00 0.15
N LEU A 57 -3.47 3.93 1.10
CA LEU A 57 -2.82 3.74 2.39
C LEU A 57 -3.87 3.31 3.39
N GLY A 58 -3.65 2.19 4.05
CA GLY A 58 -4.55 1.66 5.07
C GLY A 58 -3.87 1.57 6.43
N THR A 59 -4.69 1.50 7.48
CA THR A 59 -4.24 1.33 8.87
C THR A 59 -4.91 0.08 9.45
N LEU A 60 -4.10 -0.84 9.95
CA LEU A 60 -4.59 -2.04 10.62
C LEU A 60 -5.07 -1.71 12.04
N ALA A 61 -6.15 -2.36 12.45
CA ALA A 61 -6.60 -2.33 13.84
C ALA A 61 -5.55 -2.93 14.79
N GLY A 62 -5.71 -2.71 16.09
CA GLY A 62 -4.79 -3.23 17.11
C GLY A 62 -4.73 -4.75 17.21
N ASP A 63 -5.70 -5.46 16.64
CA ASP A 63 -5.76 -6.92 16.53
C ASP A 63 -5.62 -7.40 15.08
N SER A 64 -5.37 -6.49 14.14
CA SER A 64 -5.31 -6.72 12.69
C SER A 64 -6.55 -7.41 12.09
N SER A 65 -7.70 -7.33 12.75
CA SER A 65 -8.97 -7.89 12.23
C SER A 65 -9.59 -7.04 11.12
N THR A 66 -9.22 -5.78 11.04
CA THR A 66 -9.74 -4.82 10.07
C THR A 66 -8.66 -3.93 9.49
N LEU A 67 -8.91 -3.44 8.28
CA LEU A 67 -8.10 -2.44 7.58
C LEU A 67 -8.93 -1.18 7.34
N ALA A 68 -8.55 -0.09 7.99
CA ALA A 68 -9.13 1.23 7.69
C ALA A 68 -8.55 1.75 6.38
N ARG A 69 -9.41 2.28 5.51
CA ARG A 69 -9.05 2.86 4.20
C ARG A 69 -8.69 4.33 4.41
N THR A 70 -7.47 4.58 4.94
CA THR A 70 -7.07 5.89 5.48
C THR A 70 -6.94 6.95 4.39
N THR A 71 -6.35 6.60 3.25
CA THR A 71 -6.18 7.52 2.12
C THR A 71 -6.29 6.73 0.82
N VAL A 72 -7.24 7.08 -0.03
CA VAL A 72 -7.34 6.51 -1.37
C VAL A 72 -6.34 7.22 -2.29
N ILE A 73 -5.58 6.46 -3.06
CA ILE A 73 -4.59 6.96 -4.03
C ILE A 73 -5.15 6.86 -5.44
N SER A 74 -5.74 5.71 -5.79
CA SER A 74 -6.38 5.51 -7.08
C SER A 74 -7.52 4.51 -6.94
N SER A 75 -8.62 4.74 -7.65
CA SER A 75 -9.75 3.84 -7.60
C SER A 75 -10.61 3.87 -8.85
N SER A 76 -11.46 2.86 -9.00
CA SER A 76 -12.50 2.80 -10.03
C SER A 76 -13.64 3.81 -9.80
N ASN A 77 -13.62 4.55 -8.69
CA ASN A 77 -14.58 5.60 -8.36
C ASN A 77 -13.93 7.01 -8.41
N SER A 78 -13.23 7.31 -9.49
CA SER A 78 -12.56 8.61 -9.69
C SER A 78 -11.66 9.00 -8.51
N ASP A 79 -10.85 8.06 -8.05
CA ASP A 79 -9.91 8.18 -6.92
C ASP A 79 -10.57 8.51 -5.57
N SER A 80 -11.86 8.29 -5.47
CA SER A 80 -12.63 8.31 -4.22
C SER A 80 -12.83 6.90 -3.68
N ALA A 81 -13.27 6.78 -2.42
CA ALA A 81 -13.54 5.47 -1.83
C ALA A 81 -14.62 4.71 -2.61
N VAL A 82 -14.35 3.44 -2.90
CA VAL A 82 -15.26 2.58 -3.64
C VAL A 82 -16.30 1.97 -2.70
N ASP A 83 -17.57 2.08 -3.06
CA ASP A 83 -18.63 1.27 -2.47
C ASP A 83 -18.66 -0.10 -3.18
N PHE A 84 -17.87 -1.03 -2.67
CA PHE A 84 -17.71 -2.33 -3.29
C PHE A 84 -19.00 -3.14 -3.28
N SER A 85 -19.28 -3.78 -4.41
CA SER A 85 -20.39 -4.74 -4.56
C SER A 85 -20.24 -5.94 -3.62
N ALA A 86 -21.35 -6.63 -3.39
CA ALA A 86 -21.36 -7.87 -2.61
C ALA A 86 -20.47 -8.95 -3.28
N GLY A 87 -19.88 -9.79 -2.46
CA GLY A 87 -19.00 -10.88 -2.89
C GLY A 87 -17.62 -10.82 -2.22
N ALA A 88 -16.87 -11.90 -2.38
CA ALA A 88 -15.51 -11.99 -1.87
C ALA A 88 -14.56 -11.15 -2.73
N LYS A 89 -13.83 -10.25 -2.09
CA LYS A 89 -12.81 -9.39 -2.70
C LYS A 89 -11.43 -9.84 -2.25
N ASN A 90 -10.44 -9.60 -3.07
CA ASN A 90 -9.05 -9.73 -2.66
C ASN A 90 -8.57 -8.40 -2.07
N VAL A 91 -7.86 -8.50 -0.93
CA VAL A 91 -7.15 -7.38 -0.29
C VAL A 91 -5.70 -7.78 -0.16
N PHE A 92 -4.76 -7.00 -0.71
CA PHE A 92 -3.36 -7.37 -0.69
C PHE A 92 -2.45 -6.16 -0.52
N CYS A 93 -1.27 -6.40 0.07
CA CYS A 93 -0.20 -5.41 0.16
C CYS A 93 0.41 -5.18 -1.22
N THR A 94 0.58 -3.92 -1.60
CA THR A 94 1.21 -3.52 -2.86
C THR A 94 1.93 -2.19 -2.69
N LEU A 95 2.97 -1.95 -3.49
CA LEU A 95 3.61 -0.64 -3.56
C LEU A 95 2.98 0.15 -4.72
N PRO A 96 2.23 1.23 -4.44
CA PRO A 96 1.66 2.05 -5.51
C PRO A 96 2.75 2.69 -6.37
N ALA A 97 2.54 2.76 -7.68
CA ALA A 97 3.50 3.33 -8.62
C ALA A 97 3.92 4.76 -8.25
N SER A 98 2.97 5.57 -7.76
CA SER A 98 3.22 6.95 -7.32
C SER A 98 4.06 7.07 -6.03
N LYS A 99 4.28 5.96 -5.34
CA LYS A 99 5.07 5.88 -4.09
C LYS A 99 6.37 5.10 -4.28
N ALA A 100 6.56 4.51 -5.46
CA ALA A 100 7.75 3.76 -5.79
C ALA A 100 8.87 4.67 -6.28
N THR A 101 10.09 4.33 -5.91
CA THR A 101 11.29 4.89 -6.51
C THR A 101 11.66 4.03 -7.72
N VAL A 102 11.72 4.63 -8.91
CA VAL A 102 12.05 3.93 -10.15
C VAL A 102 13.21 4.62 -10.87
N LEU A 103 13.98 3.84 -11.63
CA LEU A 103 14.98 4.40 -12.53
C LEU A 103 14.32 4.85 -13.84
N ASP A 104 14.78 5.96 -14.40
CA ASP A 104 14.37 6.38 -15.73
C ASP A 104 14.97 5.48 -16.83
N ALA A 105 14.62 5.74 -18.09
CA ALA A 105 15.13 4.97 -19.24
C ALA A 105 16.64 5.03 -19.41
N SER A 106 17.31 6.00 -18.81
CA SER A 106 18.79 6.16 -18.81
C SER A 106 19.45 5.55 -17.58
N GLY A 107 18.66 4.97 -16.67
CA GLY A 107 19.14 4.34 -15.45
C GLY A 107 19.39 5.32 -14.30
N ASN A 108 18.87 6.54 -14.36
CA ASN A 108 19.00 7.52 -13.29
C ASN A 108 17.84 7.42 -12.30
N LEU A 109 18.13 7.74 -11.03
CA LEU A 109 17.13 7.93 -9.99
C LEU A 109 16.74 9.41 -9.93
N ALA A 110 15.49 9.71 -10.35
CA ALA A 110 14.93 11.06 -10.23
C ALA A 110 14.00 11.12 -9.02
N LEU A 111 14.30 12.01 -8.08
CA LEU A 111 13.47 12.30 -6.91
C LEU A 111 12.94 13.73 -6.99
N ALA A 112 11.63 13.89 -6.93
CA ALA A 112 11.00 15.21 -6.91
C ALA A 112 11.02 15.88 -5.54
N GLY A 113 11.48 15.18 -4.50
CA GLY A 113 11.57 15.64 -3.12
C GLY A 113 13.01 15.57 -2.59
N ASN A 114 13.12 15.80 -1.28
CA ASN A 114 14.41 15.72 -0.59
C ASN A 114 14.81 14.26 -0.34
N ILE A 115 16.13 14.03 -0.27
CA ILE A 115 16.71 12.79 0.25
C ILE A 115 17.08 13.07 1.72
N ASP A 116 16.50 12.31 2.63
CA ASP A 116 16.86 12.29 4.05
C ASP A 116 17.66 11.00 4.33
N VAL A 117 18.89 11.18 4.78
CA VAL A 117 19.82 10.07 5.06
C VAL A 117 20.25 10.14 6.51
N ASP A 118 19.66 9.27 7.37
CA ASP A 118 20.04 9.17 8.80
C ASP A 118 21.40 8.51 9.06
N GLY A 119 22.03 8.00 8.02
CA GLY A 119 23.32 7.32 8.09
C GLY A 119 24.39 7.97 7.21
N THR A 120 25.43 7.19 6.89
CA THR A 120 26.50 7.63 5.98
C THR A 120 26.09 7.39 4.53
N SER A 121 26.14 8.43 3.69
CA SER A 121 26.06 8.27 2.24
C SER A 121 27.47 8.19 1.65
N ASN A 122 27.71 7.19 0.82
CA ASN A 122 28.96 7.05 0.06
C ASN A 122 28.65 7.37 -1.41
N LEU A 123 29.05 8.57 -1.82
CA LEU A 123 28.85 9.07 -3.19
C LEU A 123 30.24 9.31 -3.81
N ASP A 124 30.51 8.71 -4.96
CA ASP A 124 31.80 8.86 -5.66
C ASP A 124 31.99 10.28 -6.17
N VAL A 125 30.95 10.89 -6.68
CA VAL A 125 30.93 12.29 -7.13
C VAL A 125 29.61 12.93 -6.72
N VAL A 126 29.67 14.12 -6.15
CA VAL A 126 28.50 14.98 -5.90
C VAL A 126 28.64 16.21 -6.77
N ASP A 127 27.72 16.38 -7.72
CA ASP A 127 27.58 17.58 -8.52
C ASP A 127 26.34 18.34 -8.04
N ILE A 128 26.53 19.58 -7.63
CA ILE A 128 25.44 20.43 -7.10
C ILE A 128 25.21 21.56 -8.09
N ASP A 129 24.24 21.35 -8.98
CA ASP A 129 23.81 22.38 -9.93
C ASP A 129 23.03 23.49 -9.24
N GLY A 130 23.33 24.71 -9.58
CA GLY A 130 22.56 25.89 -9.16
C GLY A 130 22.87 26.40 -7.76
N ALA A 131 24.04 26.13 -7.25
CA ALA A 131 24.56 26.77 -6.04
C ALA A 131 25.02 28.20 -6.29
#